data_02fcc9a19f9b6e4d21ab64f5aa551504
#
_entry.id   02fcc9a19f9b6e4d21ab64f5aa551504
#
_cell.length_a   1.000
_cell.length_b   1.000
_cell.length_c   1.000
_cell.angle_alpha   90.00
_cell.angle_beta   90.00
_cell.angle_gamma   90.00
#
_symmetry.space_group_name_H-M   'P 1'
#
loop_
_entity.id
_entity.type
_entity.pdbx_description
1 polymer ?
#
loop_
_entity_poly.entity_id
_entity_poly.type
_entity_poly.pdbx_seq_one_letter_code
_entity_poly.pdbx_strand_id
1 'polypeptide(L)'
;MIYSDALIVLIAGGGVYASGVFGFTPGELLKLAIFANLVAFVGVLLGGYLNDKISSKIIILTCIAVLTLCVFYSSIIAQTKAQFFINVMVISFFIGSIQSASRVMMTGLLKDDDQGSGFGLFSFSGRITAFAGPLLVGTMTFFYSQRIGLLSISIFFILGFILMLFVDKDQKNKKIP
;
A
#
# COMPACT_ATOMS: atom_id res chain seq x y z
N MET A 1 9.18 5.30 1.67
CA MET A 1 9.50 4.06 0.94
C MET A 1 9.14 2.81 1.70
N ILE A 2 9.34 2.72 3.02
CA ILE A 2 9.08 1.50 3.82
C ILE A 2 7.64 0.97 3.68
N TYR A 3 6.63 1.84 3.62
CA TYR A 3 5.25 1.40 3.37
C TYR A 3 5.04 0.82 1.95
N SER A 4 5.91 1.15 0.99
CA SER A 4 5.82 0.58 -0.37
C SER A 4 6.16 -0.90 -0.38
N ASP A 5 7.05 -1.35 0.50
CA ASP A 5 7.38 -2.77 0.65
C ASP A 5 6.18 -3.55 1.17
N ALA A 6 5.45 -2.96 2.14
CA ALA A 6 4.18 -3.52 2.61
C ALA A 6 3.14 -3.65 1.48
N LEU A 7 3.04 -2.64 0.60
CA LEU A 7 2.11 -2.69 -0.55
C LEU A 7 2.48 -3.81 -1.53
N ILE A 8 3.78 -3.97 -1.84
CA ILE A 8 4.26 -5.02 -2.75
C ILE A 8 3.89 -6.40 -2.19
N VAL A 9 4.14 -6.62 -0.90
CA VAL A 9 3.81 -7.90 -0.25
C VAL A 9 2.31 -8.14 -0.21
N LEU A 10 1.53 -7.11 0.05
CA LEU A 10 0.07 -7.21 0.10
C LEU A 10 -0.50 -7.59 -1.27
N ILE A 11 0.02 -7.01 -2.35
CA ILE A 11 -0.39 -7.30 -3.72
C ILE A 11 0.07 -8.71 -4.13
N ALA A 12 1.34 -9.04 -3.93
CA ALA A 12 1.92 -10.31 -4.35
C ALA A 12 1.45 -11.48 -3.49
N GLY A 13 1.36 -11.28 -2.17
CA GLY A 13 0.99 -12.32 -1.19
C GLY A 13 -0.51 -12.50 -1.01
N GLY A 14 -1.33 -11.51 -1.41
CA GLY A 14 -2.77 -11.53 -1.20
C GLY A 14 -3.49 -12.74 -1.81
N GLY A 15 -3.07 -13.17 -3.00
CA GLY A 15 -3.61 -14.35 -3.65
C GLY A 15 -3.25 -15.65 -2.94
N VAL A 16 -2.00 -15.78 -2.49
CA VAL A 16 -1.52 -16.94 -1.70
C VAL A 16 -2.27 -17.02 -0.38
N TYR A 17 -2.43 -15.90 0.29
CA TYR A 17 -3.21 -15.82 1.54
C TYR A 17 -4.69 -16.17 1.33
N ALA A 18 -5.31 -15.65 0.26
CA ALA A 18 -6.70 -15.95 -0.07
C ALA A 18 -6.93 -17.46 -0.33
N SER A 19 -6.03 -18.10 -1.07
CA SER A 19 -6.12 -19.55 -1.33
C SER A 19 -5.84 -20.39 -0.09
N GLY A 20 -4.81 -20.02 0.67
CA GLY A 20 -4.36 -20.82 1.83
C GLY A 20 -5.28 -20.71 3.05
N VAL A 21 -5.84 -19.53 3.34
CA VAL A 21 -6.65 -19.27 4.54
C VAL A 21 -8.14 -19.45 4.26
N PHE A 22 -8.62 -18.96 3.12
CA PHE A 22 -10.05 -18.95 2.77
C PHE A 22 -10.42 -19.99 1.71
N GLY A 23 -9.47 -20.73 1.14
CA GLY A 23 -9.73 -21.75 0.14
C GLY A 23 -10.32 -21.21 -1.17
N PHE A 24 -9.82 -20.05 -1.64
CA PHE A 24 -10.21 -19.52 -2.95
C PHE A 24 -9.69 -20.41 -4.08
N THR A 25 -10.56 -20.74 -5.00
CA THR A 25 -10.19 -21.43 -6.23
C THR A 25 -9.47 -20.52 -7.21
N PRO A 26 -8.69 -21.04 -8.19
CA PRO A 26 -8.02 -20.19 -9.19
C PRO A 26 -8.99 -19.26 -9.95
N GLY A 27 -10.22 -19.73 -10.24
CA GLY A 27 -11.24 -18.92 -10.90
C GLY A 27 -11.77 -17.80 -10.00
N GLU A 28 -11.92 -18.04 -8.70
CA GLU A 28 -12.30 -16.99 -7.72
C GLU A 28 -11.18 -15.97 -7.55
N LEU A 29 -9.91 -16.41 -7.54
CA LEU A 29 -8.75 -15.51 -7.48
C LEU A 29 -8.67 -14.60 -8.70
N LEU A 30 -8.95 -15.13 -9.89
CA LEU A 30 -8.99 -14.33 -11.11
C LEU A 30 -10.06 -13.24 -11.03
N LYS A 31 -11.28 -13.60 -10.58
CA LYS A 31 -12.34 -12.62 -10.36
C LYS A 31 -11.93 -11.57 -9.31
N LEU A 32 -11.37 -12.01 -8.19
CA LEU A 32 -10.87 -11.10 -7.15
C LEU A 32 -9.85 -10.12 -7.72
N ALA A 33 -8.88 -10.58 -8.52
CA ALA A 33 -7.86 -9.75 -9.13
C ALA A 33 -8.44 -8.72 -10.11
N ILE A 34 -9.41 -9.14 -10.95
CA ILE A 34 -10.08 -8.22 -11.90
C ILE A 34 -10.79 -7.10 -11.14
N PHE A 35 -11.65 -7.46 -10.18
CA PHE A 35 -12.38 -6.46 -9.38
C PHE A 35 -11.44 -5.57 -8.57
N ALA A 36 -10.41 -6.14 -7.96
CA ALA A 36 -9.40 -5.39 -7.22
C ALA A 36 -8.71 -4.33 -8.09
N ASN A 37 -8.32 -4.70 -9.34
CA ASN A 37 -7.71 -3.74 -10.27
C ASN A 37 -8.68 -2.65 -10.72
N LEU A 38 -9.96 -2.97 -10.97
CA LEU A 38 -10.97 -1.97 -11.32
C LEU A 38 -11.18 -0.97 -10.17
N VAL A 39 -11.27 -1.46 -8.93
CA VAL A 39 -11.41 -0.62 -7.75
C VAL A 39 -10.14 0.21 -7.50
N ALA A 40 -8.96 -0.36 -7.70
CA ALA A 40 -7.69 0.37 -7.58
C ALA A 40 -7.61 1.50 -8.62
N PHE A 41 -8.09 1.28 -9.85
CA PHE A 41 -8.17 2.32 -10.88
C PHE A 41 -9.04 3.51 -10.42
N VAL A 42 -10.22 3.24 -9.85
CA VAL A 42 -11.06 4.29 -9.25
C VAL A 42 -10.33 5.00 -8.12
N GLY A 43 -9.60 4.24 -7.28
CA GLY A 43 -8.77 4.80 -6.21
C GLY A 43 -7.68 5.74 -6.72
N VAL A 44 -7.02 5.41 -7.84
CA VAL A 44 -6.02 6.30 -8.48
C VAL A 44 -6.64 7.61 -8.93
N LEU A 45 -7.80 7.55 -9.60
CA LEU A 45 -8.49 8.75 -10.10
C LEU A 45 -8.93 9.66 -8.96
N LEU A 46 -9.60 9.10 -7.95
CA LEU A 46 -10.07 9.88 -6.80
C LEU A 46 -8.90 10.36 -5.93
N GLY A 47 -7.86 9.54 -5.75
CA GLY A 47 -6.65 9.93 -5.06
C GLY A 47 -5.93 11.10 -5.76
N GLY A 48 -5.86 11.10 -7.10
CA GLY A 48 -5.35 12.20 -7.90
C GLY A 48 -6.16 13.48 -7.68
N TYR A 49 -7.48 13.40 -7.83
CA TYR A 49 -8.37 14.54 -7.60
C TYR A 49 -8.29 15.13 -6.17
N LEU A 50 -8.19 14.24 -5.16
CA LEU A 50 -8.03 14.67 -3.78
C LEU A 50 -6.67 15.35 -3.53
N ASN A 51 -5.61 14.93 -4.23
CA ASN A 51 -4.30 15.57 -4.15
C ASN A 51 -4.31 17.03 -4.63
N ASP A 52 -5.22 17.40 -5.52
CA ASP A 52 -5.36 18.80 -5.95
C ASP A 52 -5.95 19.69 -4.86
N LYS A 53 -6.74 19.11 -3.95
CA LYS A 53 -7.44 19.84 -2.89
C LYS A 53 -6.79 19.70 -1.51
N ILE A 54 -6.16 18.57 -1.24
CA ILE A 54 -5.62 18.21 0.07
C ILE A 54 -4.13 17.90 -0.09
N SER A 55 -3.33 18.13 0.96
CA SER A 55 -1.90 17.80 0.95
C SER A 55 -1.68 16.29 0.75
N SER A 56 -0.76 15.94 -0.15
CA SER A 56 -0.35 14.55 -0.41
C SER A 56 0.04 13.80 0.87
N LYS A 57 0.68 14.51 1.83
CA LYS A 57 1.05 13.94 3.14
C LYS A 57 -0.17 13.41 3.90
N ILE A 58 -1.25 14.19 3.96
CA ILE A 58 -2.49 13.80 4.68
C ILE A 58 -3.10 12.57 4.02
N ILE A 59 -3.17 12.55 2.69
CA ILE A 59 -3.75 11.43 1.94
C ILE A 59 -2.93 10.16 2.20
N ILE A 60 -1.59 10.22 2.13
CA ILE A 60 -0.72 9.07 2.39
C ILE A 60 -0.91 8.56 3.83
N LEU A 61 -0.92 9.44 4.83
CA LEU A 61 -1.13 9.06 6.23
C LEU A 61 -2.49 8.37 6.44
N THR A 62 -3.56 8.94 5.86
CA THR A 62 -4.90 8.34 5.92
C THR A 62 -4.92 6.96 5.26
N CYS A 63 -4.32 6.83 4.07
CA CYS A 63 -4.24 5.55 3.37
C CYS A 63 -3.48 4.49 4.18
N ILE A 64 -2.32 4.84 4.76
CA ILE A 64 -1.54 3.91 5.59
C ILE A 64 -2.35 3.46 6.82
N ALA A 65 -3.04 4.39 7.50
CA ALA A 65 -3.86 4.07 8.65
C ALA A 65 -4.98 3.08 8.28
N VAL A 66 -5.73 3.35 7.20
CA VAL A 66 -6.80 2.45 6.74
C VAL A 66 -6.25 1.10 6.28
N LEU A 67 -5.14 1.07 5.53
CA LEU A 67 -4.51 -0.18 5.10
C LEU A 67 -4.05 -1.02 6.29
N THR A 68 -3.50 -0.39 7.34
CA THR A 68 -3.15 -1.07 8.59
C THR A 68 -4.38 -1.72 9.23
N LEU A 69 -5.48 -0.99 9.35
CA LEU A 69 -6.75 -1.53 9.89
C LEU A 69 -7.28 -2.68 9.04
N CYS A 70 -7.20 -2.58 7.71
CA CYS A 70 -7.63 -3.65 6.81
C CYS A 70 -6.78 -4.92 6.96
N VAL A 71 -5.46 -4.79 7.17
CA VAL A 71 -4.57 -5.92 7.45
C VAL A 71 -4.94 -6.59 8.78
N PHE A 72 -5.17 -5.80 9.84
CA PHE A 72 -5.66 -6.33 11.11
C PHE A 72 -6.99 -7.06 10.95
N TYR A 73 -7.93 -6.46 10.24
CA TYR A 73 -9.23 -7.08 9.97
C TYR A 73 -9.10 -8.42 9.24
N SER A 74 -8.31 -8.47 8.17
CA SER A 74 -8.08 -9.71 7.41
C SER A 74 -7.42 -10.81 8.23
N SER A 75 -6.50 -10.44 9.14
CA SER A 75 -5.71 -11.42 9.90
C SER A 75 -6.47 -11.97 11.10
N ILE A 76 -7.29 -11.14 11.77
CA ILE A 76 -7.90 -11.47 13.07
C ILE A 76 -9.39 -11.74 12.92
N ILE A 77 -10.13 -10.90 12.19
CA ILE A 77 -11.59 -10.86 12.21
C ILE A 77 -12.20 -11.63 11.03
N ALA A 78 -11.61 -11.53 9.84
CA ALA A 78 -12.18 -12.15 8.65
C ALA A 78 -12.17 -13.69 8.75
N GLN A 79 -13.36 -14.29 8.63
CA GLN A 79 -13.54 -15.74 8.67
C GLN A 79 -14.17 -16.31 7.39
N THR A 80 -14.82 -15.47 6.60
CA THR A 80 -15.52 -15.89 5.38
C THR A 80 -14.88 -15.31 4.11
N LYS A 81 -15.02 -16.01 2.98
CA LYS A 81 -14.61 -15.54 1.67
C LYS A 81 -15.20 -14.16 1.33
N ALA A 82 -16.47 -13.94 1.65
CA ALA A 82 -17.15 -12.68 1.34
C ALA A 82 -16.58 -11.50 2.13
N GLN A 83 -16.30 -11.67 3.42
CA GLN A 83 -15.65 -10.65 4.26
C GLN A 83 -14.26 -10.29 3.73
N PHE A 84 -13.48 -11.31 3.37
CA PHE A 84 -12.16 -11.08 2.78
C PHE A 84 -12.25 -10.37 1.43
N PHE A 85 -13.19 -10.78 0.55
CA PHE A 85 -13.41 -10.15 -0.74
C PHE A 85 -13.70 -8.65 -0.61
N ILE A 86 -14.65 -8.28 0.26
CA ILE A 86 -14.99 -6.87 0.53
C ILE A 86 -13.78 -6.10 1.06
N ASN A 87 -13.03 -6.69 1.99
CA ASN A 87 -11.86 -6.05 2.54
C ASN A 87 -10.76 -5.84 1.49
N VAL A 88 -10.56 -6.78 0.57
CA VAL A 88 -9.62 -6.62 -0.57
C VAL A 88 -10.06 -5.48 -1.48
N MET A 89 -11.36 -5.26 -1.70
CA MET A 89 -11.84 -4.10 -2.48
C MET A 89 -11.46 -2.78 -1.79
N VAL A 90 -11.64 -2.68 -0.46
CA VAL A 90 -11.22 -1.51 0.31
C VAL A 90 -9.70 -1.32 0.23
N ILE A 91 -8.92 -2.38 0.44
CA ILE A 91 -7.46 -2.36 0.32
C ILE A 91 -7.05 -1.85 -1.07
N SER A 92 -7.64 -2.37 -2.13
CA SER A 92 -7.31 -2.01 -3.52
C SER A 92 -7.58 -0.54 -3.82
N PHE A 93 -8.69 0.00 -3.32
CA PHE A 93 -9.00 1.42 -3.43
C PHE A 93 -7.91 2.30 -2.81
N PHE A 94 -7.51 1.99 -1.58
CA PHE A 94 -6.48 2.77 -0.88
C PHE A 94 -5.07 2.54 -1.43
N ILE A 95 -4.78 1.36 -2.00
CA ILE A 95 -3.52 1.12 -2.75
C ILE A 95 -3.45 2.05 -3.97
N GLY A 96 -4.53 2.18 -4.73
CA GLY A 96 -4.59 3.10 -5.87
C GLY A 96 -4.36 4.55 -5.44
N SER A 97 -5.06 4.98 -4.40
CA SER A 97 -4.97 6.35 -3.88
C SER A 97 -3.56 6.70 -3.35
N ILE A 98 -2.93 5.79 -2.59
CA ILE A 98 -1.60 6.04 -2.02
C ILE A 98 -0.51 6.07 -3.10
N GLN A 99 -0.63 5.26 -4.16
CA GLN A 99 0.32 5.28 -5.27
C GLN A 99 0.27 6.61 -6.03
N SER A 100 -0.93 7.15 -6.28
CA SER A 100 -1.12 8.46 -6.88
C SER A 100 -0.52 9.56 -6.01
N ALA A 101 -0.87 9.60 -4.71
CA ALA A 101 -0.40 10.58 -3.75
C ALA A 101 1.12 10.56 -3.58
N SER A 102 1.73 9.38 -3.57
CA SER A 102 3.18 9.21 -3.43
C SER A 102 3.96 9.81 -4.60
N ARG A 103 3.45 9.65 -5.82
CA ARG A 103 4.07 10.23 -7.02
C ARG A 103 3.97 11.75 -7.03
N VAL A 104 2.79 12.30 -6.70
CA VAL A 104 2.59 13.75 -6.59
C VAL A 104 3.47 14.36 -5.50
N MET A 105 3.59 13.70 -4.35
CA MET A 105 4.47 14.15 -3.29
C MET A 105 5.94 14.17 -3.74
N MET A 106 6.37 13.14 -4.47
CA MET A 106 7.75 13.02 -4.94
C MET A 106 8.10 14.14 -5.91
N THR A 107 7.21 14.47 -6.88
CA THR A 107 7.41 15.60 -7.80
C THR A 107 7.49 16.94 -7.05
N GLY A 108 6.71 17.11 -5.96
CA GLY A 108 6.74 18.33 -5.17
C GLY A 108 8.00 18.51 -4.30
N LEU A 109 8.73 17.43 -4.01
CA LEU A 109 9.96 17.46 -3.21
C LEU A 109 11.23 17.68 -4.05
N LEU A 110 11.17 17.44 -5.35
CA LEU A 110 12.32 17.54 -6.27
C LEU A 110 12.30 18.89 -7.00
N LYS A 111 13.49 19.47 -7.20
CA LYS A 111 13.69 20.60 -8.12
C LYS A 111 13.61 20.11 -9.55
N ASP A 112 13.23 20.99 -10.48
CA ASP A 112 13.03 20.63 -11.90
C ASP A 112 14.26 20.00 -12.54
N ASP A 113 15.45 20.46 -12.18
CA ASP A 113 16.74 19.96 -12.71
C ASP A 113 17.13 18.58 -12.15
N ASP A 114 16.57 18.15 -10.99
CA ASP A 114 16.94 16.93 -10.28
C ASP A 114 15.89 15.83 -10.35
N GLN A 115 14.81 16.03 -11.11
CA GLN A 115 13.67 15.07 -11.14
C GLN A 115 14.11 13.67 -11.59
N GLY A 116 14.96 13.57 -12.61
CA GLY A 116 15.41 12.27 -13.12
C GLY A 116 16.22 11.47 -12.11
N SER A 117 17.19 12.11 -11.43
CA SER A 117 18.01 11.47 -10.40
C SER A 117 17.20 11.15 -9.15
N GLY A 118 16.26 12.02 -8.77
CA GLY A 118 15.38 11.81 -7.63
C GLY A 118 14.42 10.64 -7.82
N PHE A 119 13.79 10.51 -8.99
CA PHE A 119 12.97 9.33 -9.31
C PHE A 119 13.80 8.05 -9.42
N GLY A 120 15.05 8.15 -9.91
CA GLY A 120 16.01 7.05 -9.92
C GLY A 120 16.32 6.55 -8.51
N LEU A 121 16.68 7.45 -7.59
CA LEU A 121 16.92 7.12 -6.18
C LEU A 121 15.65 6.56 -5.48
N PHE A 122 14.49 7.12 -5.78
CA PHE A 122 13.22 6.64 -5.27
C PHE A 122 12.96 5.19 -5.71
N SER A 123 13.10 4.89 -6.98
CA SER A 123 12.90 3.54 -7.52
C SER A 123 13.97 2.56 -7.03
N PHE A 124 15.22 3.01 -6.90
CA PHE A 124 16.34 2.19 -6.43
C PHE A 124 16.17 1.81 -4.96
N SER A 125 15.84 2.78 -4.09
CA SER A 125 15.62 2.50 -2.67
C SER A 125 14.46 1.53 -2.44
N GLY A 126 13.37 1.65 -3.21
CA GLY A 126 12.25 0.71 -3.15
C GLY A 126 12.62 -0.71 -3.61
N ARG A 127 13.56 -0.85 -4.54
CA ARG A 127 14.02 -2.18 -4.98
C ARG A 127 14.98 -2.84 -4.00
N ILE A 128 15.82 -2.08 -3.31
CA ILE A 128 16.75 -2.61 -2.30
C ILE A 128 15.98 -3.22 -1.12
N THR A 129 14.90 -2.59 -0.70
CA THR A 129 14.11 -3.04 0.46
C THR A 129 13.02 -4.04 0.08
N ALA A 130 12.73 -4.20 -1.21
CA ALA A 130 11.61 -5.04 -1.70
C ALA A 130 11.66 -6.52 -1.28
N PHE A 131 12.82 -7.05 -0.92
CA PHE A 131 12.95 -8.42 -0.41
C PHE A 131 12.57 -8.53 1.08
N ALA A 132 12.68 -7.45 1.85
CA ALA A 132 12.48 -7.48 3.30
C ALA A 132 11.04 -7.86 3.69
N GLY A 133 10.07 -7.34 2.95
CA GLY A 133 8.65 -7.66 3.15
C GLY A 133 8.34 -9.15 2.94
N PRO A 134 8.60 -9.72 1.75
CA PRO A 134 8.39 -11.15 1.51
C PRO A 134 9.16 -12.05 2.47
N LEU A 135 10.39 -11.68 2.84
CA LEU A 135 11.19 -12.43 3.80
C LEU A 135 10.52 -12.48 5.18
N LEU A 136 10.08 -11.32 5.69
CA LEU A 136 9.40 -11.25 6.98
C LEU A 136 8.10 -12.07 6.97
N VAL A 137 7.26 -11.89 5.96
CA VAL A 137 5.98 -12.62 5.85
C VAL A 137 6.21 -14.10 5.67
N GLY A 138 7.20 -14.50 4.85
CA GLY A 138 7.56 -15.89 4.62
C GLY A 138 8.03 -16.57 5.91
N THR A 139 8.94 -15.95 6.66
CA THR A 139 9.43 -16.48 7.93
C THR A 139 8.33 -16.58 8.98
N MET A 140 7.50 -15.54 9.13
CA MET A 140 6.40 -15.56 10.08
C MET A 140 5.32 -16.58 9.69
N THR A 141 5.05 -16.76 8.41
CA THR A 141 4.15 -17.80 7.91
C THR A 141 4.70 -19.21 8.19
N PHE A 142 6.00 -19.41 8.00
CA PHE A 142 6.65 -20.71 8.23
C PHE A 142 6.67 -21.12 9.70
N PHE A 143 7.02 -20.20 10.61
CA PHE A 143 7.13 -20.52 12.03
C PHE A 143 5.80 -20.52 12.78
N TYR A 144 4.82 -19.76 12.34
CA TYR A 144 3.55 -19.58 13.06
C TYR A 144 2.33 -19.92 12.20
N SER A 145 1.87 -19.00 11.38
CA SER A 145 0.71 -19.18 10.51
C SER A 145 0.63 -18.11 9.42
N GLN A 146 -0.14 -18.39 8.36
CA GLN A 146 -0.37 -17.40 7.30
C GLN A 146 -1.05 -16.12 7.83
N ARG A 147 -1.89 -16.22 8.85
CA ARG A 147 -2.54 -15.06 9.50
C ARG A 147 -1.53 -14.16 10.21
N ILE A 148 -0.58 -14.75 10.93
CA ILE A 148 0.50 -14.01 11.59
C ILE A 148 1.47 -13.44 10.55
N GLY A 149 1.76 -14.19 9.48
CA GLY A 149 2.53 -13.70 8.35
C GLY A 149 1.92 -12.44 7.73
N LEU A 150 0.62 -12.43 7.44
CA LEU A 150 -0.06 -11.23 6.94
C LEU A 150 -0.03 -10.09 7.97
N LEU A 151 -0.26 -10.40 9.25
CA LEU A 151 -0.24 -9.40 10.31
C LEU A 151 1.13 -8.71 10.43
N SER A 152 2.23 -9.41 10.16
CA SER A 152 3.59 -8.85 10.23
C SER A 152 3.82 -7.69 9.24
N ILE A 153 3.02 -7.59 8.16
CA ILE A 153 3.06 -6.47 7.21
C ILE A 153 2.73 -5.15 7.92
N SER A 154 1.88 -5.18 8.96
CA SER A 154 1.49 -3.98 9.70
C SER A 154 2.69 -3.27 10.34
N ILE A 155 3.79 -3.97 10.62
CA ILE A 155 5.04 -3.37 11.13
C ILE A 155 5.58 -2.35 10.12
N PHE A 156 5.62 -2.70 8.83
CA PHE A 156 6.08 -1.78 7.78
C PHE A 156 5.13 -0.59 7.60
N PHE A 157 3.82 -0.80 7.74
CA PHE A 157 2.86 0.30 7.69
C PHE A 157 3.01 1.23 8.87
N ILE A 158 3.16 0.70 10.09
CA ILE A 158 3.35 1.50 11.31
C ILE A 158 4.67 2.29 11.23
N LEU A 159 5.77 1.64 10.83
CA LEU A 159 7.04 2.33 10.62
C LEU A 159 6.95 3.40 9.53
N GLY A 160 6.29 3.08 8.42
CA GLY A 160 6.03 4.03 7.34
C GLY A 160 5.19 5.21 7.79
N PHE A 161 4.17 4.99 8.63
CA PHE A 161 3.34 6.03 9.22
C PHE A 161 4.15 6.96 10.12
N ILE A 162 4.95 6.39 11.05
CA ILE A 162 5.79 7.16 11.96
C ILE A 162 6.79 8.01 11.17
N LEU A 163 7.52 7.41 10.21
CA LEU A 163 8.48 8.15 9.39
C LEU A 163 7.81 9.24 8.56
N MET A 164 6.60 9.00 8.07
CA MET A 164 5.86 9.99 7.30
C MET A 164 5.43 11.20 8.14
N LEU A 165 5.25 11.07 9.45
CA LEU A 165 4.98 12.20 10.35
C LEU A 165 6.15 13.20 10.37
N PHE A 166 7.39 12.71 10.28
CA PHE A 166 8.60 13.55 10.29
C PHE A 166 8.91 14.22 8.94
N VAL A 167 8.27 13.80 7.85
CA VAL A 167 8.43 14.45 6.56
C VAL A 167 7.73 15.81 6.60
N ASP A 168 8.44 16.89 6.19
CA ASP A 168 7.88 18.24 6.16
C ASP A 168 6.67 18.35 5.24
N LYS A 169 5.77 19.30 5.55
CA LYS A 169 4.59 19.54 4.72
C LYS A 169 5.01 19.94 3.31
N ASP A 170 4.33 19.36 2.33
CA ASP A 170 4.40 19.71 0.91
C ASP A 170 4.59 21.23 0.72
N GLN A 171 5.60 21.62 -0.03
CA GLN A 171 5.83 23.01 -0.40
C GLN A 171 4.86 23.52 -1.50
N LYS A 172 3.64 22.97 -1.55
CA LYS A 172 2.58 23.45 -2.47
C LYS A 172 2.27 24.96 -2.30
N ASN A 173 2.79 25.61 -1.24
CA ASN A 173 2.56 27.04 -0.98
C ASN A 173 3.67 27.97 -1.47
N LYS A 174 4.71 27.48 -2.14
CA LYS A 174 5.55 28.38 -2.95
C LYS A 174 4.87 28.55 -4.30
N LYS A 175 3.86 29.43 -4.34
CA LYS A 175 3.35 30.02 -5.58
C LYS A 175 4.57 30.50 -6.39
N ILE A 176 4.69 29.94 -7.56
CA ILE A 176 5.45 30.54 -8.67
C ILE A 176 4.92 31.97 -8.84
N PRO A 177 5.78 32.99 -8.82
CA PRO A 177 5.40 34.37 -9.07
C PRO A 177 4.84 34.55 -10.48
#